data_f4dc6228f6df0ea92d67e64c4717a313
#
_entry.id   f4dc6228f6df0ea92d67e64c4717a313
#
_cell.length_a   1.000
_cell.length_b   1.000
_cell.length_c   1.000
_cell.angle_alpha   90.00
_cell.angle_beta   90.00
_cell.angle_gamma   90.00
#
_symmetry.space_group_name_H-M   'P 1'
#
loop_
_entity.id
_entity.type
_entity.pdbx_description
1 polymer ?
#
loop_
_entity_poly.entity_id
_entity_poly.type
_entity_poly.pdbx_seq_one_letter_code
_entity_poly.pdbx_strand_id
1 'polypeptide(L)'
;MKQVNQTQKKNTLNIQKFFFSLSVGLFAIPFLTEWRVAHAAPAKLDLTLSEHSTAKIKKMLNDPKTWKQIPQKVLLCVYSPNGANGEAFEQATSYISELPRIAQVAKGFGVNMHITRPSKLQMQIEVDYPKLKQKTSTTVNLKVYTDERVLTEDFRSKKCDGAGISNLRARQFNPFVGSIDAIGAVQSYKQLTQVIQLLARPEFDSKMINKDYEVVGVVPLGAAYIMVNDRRIDTLPKAAGKKVAVMNFDATQKKLVQNVGAQPVTVDLTSVGGKFNNKEVDIMAAPAILFDPLELHKGLEDKSGKVVGAIIKFPLIQVTGTLIMHRNKFPDGMGAIAREIIAKQLDPAFEFVDKTERAIPAKYWMDIRDAERAGYLKIMREARIQMTKEGYYDKDMMRILKKVRCSQDPKNFECSLNDE
;
A
#
# COMPACT_ATOMS: atom_id res chain seq x y z
N MET A 1 3.13 52.18 43.87
CA MET A 1 3.96 53.32 43.50
C MET A 1 4.68 53.04 42.20
N LYS A 2 4.35 53.87 41.22
CA LYS A 2 5.08 54.25 40.00
C LYS A 2 5.49 53.09 39.05
N GLN A 3 4.78 52.86 37.93
CA GLN A 3 4.83 53.63 36.65
C GLN A 3 6.30 53.72 36.15
N VAL A 4 6.69 53.53 34.89
CA VAL A 4 6.01 53.79 33.59
C VAL A 4 6.97 53.37 32.47
N ASN A 5 6.39 52.82 31.36
CA ASN A 5 6.59 53.11 29.95
C ASN A 5 7.92 52.90 29.20
N GLN A 6 7.75 52.07 28.16
CA GLN A 6 7.91 52.41 26.71
C GLN A 6 9.29 52.90 26.24
N THR A 7 9.87 52.32 25.21
CA THR A 7 9.62 52.74 23.83
C THR A 7 10.37 51.85 22.82
N GLN A 8 9.71 51.62 21.73
CA GLN A 8 10.23 51.11 20.43
C GLN A 8 11.38 51.99 19.90
N LYS A 9 12.27 51.38 19.11
CA LYS A 9 12.69 51.97 17.83
C LYS A 9 13.35 50.97 16.89
N LYS A 10 12.77 50.95 15.68
CA LYS A 10 13.33 50.44 14.41
C LYS A 10 14.59 51.23 14.03
N ASN A 11 15.45 50.56 13.22
CA ASN A 11 16.12 51.08 12.01
C ASN A 11 17.03 49.97 11.50
N THR A 12 16.77 49.40 10.37
CA THR A 12 16.94 49.63 8.92
C THR A 12 18.30 50.19 8.45
N LEU A 13 18.83 49.44 7.46
CA LEU A 13 19.73 49.88 6.36
C LEU A 13 21.23 50.08 6.70
N ASN A 14 22.17 49.69 5.91
CA ASN A 14 22.50 49.61 4.50
C ASN A 14 23.93 49.09 4.36
N ILE A 15 24.23 48.15 3.43
CA ILE A 15 24.83 48.31 2.09
C ILE A 15 26.29 48.78 2.04
N GLN A 16 27.04 48.00 1.27
CA GLN A 16 28.16 48.31 0.38
C GLN A 16 29.60 47.96 0.83
N LYS A 17 30.11 46.95 0.12
CA LYS A 17 31.27 46.99 -0.79
C LYS A 17 32.62 47.45 -0.25
N PHE A 18 33.63 46.64 -0.35
CA PHE A 18 34.82 47.02 -1.12
C PHE A 18 35.66 45.82 -1.61
N PHE A 19 36.24 46.02 -2.74
CA PHE A 19 36.93 45.21 -3.73
C PHE A 19 38.43 44.95 -3.40
N PHE A 20 39.00 43.96 -4.17
CA PHE A 20 40.41 43.75 -4.59
C PHE A 20 41.28 42.98 -3.58
N SER A 21 42.09 41.98 -3.99
CA SER A 21 42.96 41.86 -5.17
C SER A 21 43.49 40.43 -5.31
N LEU A 22 43.74 40.07 -6.56
CA LEU A 22 44.45 38.94 -7.16
C LEU A 22 45.68 38.40 -6.42
N SER A 23 45.86 37.03 -6.46
CA SER A 23 47.03 36.40 -7.05
C SER A 23 46.89 34.88 -7.11
N VAL A 24 46.82 34.33 -8.30
CA VAL A 24 47.49 33.18 -8.95
C VAL A 24 47.99 32.05 -8.04
N GLY A 25 47.44 30.85 -8.27
CA GLY A 25 48.01 29.57 -7.85
C GLY A 25 47.23 28.42 -8.44
N LEU A 26 47.75 27.84 -9.53
CA LEU A 26 47.26 26.64 -10.23
C LEU A 26 47.28 25.41 -9.32
N PHE A 27 46.42 24.44 -9.73
CA PHE A 27 46.34 23.01 -9.41
C PHE A 27 45.38 22.60 -8.28
N ALA A 28 44.35 22.02 -8.72
CA ALA A 28 43.72 20.73 -8.39
C ALA A 28 42.19 20.82 -8.50
N ILE A 29 41.67 20.33 -9.60
CA ILE A 29 40.23 20.05 -9.77
C ILE A 29 39.96 18.69 -9.12
N PRO A 30 39.10 18.62 -8.11
CA PRO A 30 38.34 17.41 -7.88
C PRO A 30 37.01 17.56 -8.62
N PHE A 31 36.76 16.65 -9.51
CA PHE A 31 35.48 16.37 -10.12
C PHE A 31 34.44 16.10 -9.01
N LEU A 32 33.77 17.13 -8.60
CA LEU A 32 32.46 17.02 -7.97
C LEU A 32 31.43 17.02 -9.11
N THR A 33 31.23 15.85 -9.69
CA THR A 33 30.01 15.58 -10.44
C THR A 33 28.86 15.57 -9.44
N GLU A 34 28.24 16.73 -9.24
CA GLU A 34 26.89 16.78 -8.76
C GLU A 34 26.01 15.96 -9.72
N TRP A 35 25.72 14.73 -9.31
CA TRP A 35 24.59 14.01 -9.86
C TRP A 35 23.32 14.79 -9.47
N ARG A 36 22.98 15.78 -10.27
CA ARG A 36 21.60 16.24 -10.33
C ARG A 36 20.81 15.05 -10.85
N VAL A 37 20.18 14.32 -9.93
CA VAL A 37 19.05 13.47 -10.29
C VAL A 37 18.04 14.44 -10.90
N ALA A 38 18.00 14.48 -12.21
CA ALA A 38 16.94 15.16 -12.93
C ALA A 38 15.65 14.48 -12.45
N HIS A 39 14.87 15.17 -11.65
CA HIS A 39 13.50 14.79 -11.42
C HIS A 39 12.84 14.89 -12.79
N ALA A 40 12.71 13.75 -13.46
CA ALA A 40 11.90 13.67 -14.66
C ALA A 40 10.51 14.18 -14.24
N ALA A 41 10.00 15.16 -14.99
CA ALA A 41 8.63 15.61 -14.82
C ALA A 41 7.75 14.34 -14.82
N PRO A 42 6.76 14.24 -13.90
CA PRO A 42 5.94 13.05 -13.82
C PRO A 42 5.41 12.74 -15.22
N ALA A 43 5.67 11.53 -15.70
CA ALA A 43 5.24 11.09 -17.02
C ALA A 43 3.75 11.37 -17.13
N LYS A 44 3.32 11.96 -18.25
CA LYS A 44 1.89 12.20 -18.50
C LYS A 44 1.18 10.86 -18.36
N LEU A 45 0.34 10.75 -17.33
CA LEU A 45 -0.42 9.54 -17.06
C LEU A 45 -1.32 9.24 -18.26
N ASP A 46 -1.11 8.13 -18.93
CA ASP A 46 -1.99 7.66 -19.99
C ASP A 46 -3.22 6.98 -19.39
N LEU A 47 -4.34 7.70 -19.33
CA LEU A 47 -5.65 7.20 -18.91
C LEU A 47 -6.48 6.65 -20.08
N THR A 48 -5.88 6.35 -21.23
CA THR A 48 -6.58 5.68 -22.32
C THR A 48 -7.09 4.33 -21.82
N LEU A 49 -8.41 4.20 -21.69
CA LEU A 49 -9.03 2.97 -21.23
C LEU A 49 -9.01 1.90 -22.32
N SER A 50 -8.93 0.63 -21.91
CA SER A 50 -9.05 -0.50 -22.81
C SER A 50 -10.40 -0.51 -23.54
N GLU A 51 -10.45 -1.22 -24.66
CA GLU A 51 -11.72 -1.43 -25.40
C GLU A 51 -12.79 -2.06 -24.50
N HIS A 52 -12.40 -2.96 -23.61
CA HIS A 52 -13.29 -3.60 -22.65
C HIS A 52 -13.93 -2.61 -21.68
N SER A 53 -13.14 -1.77 -21.00
CA SER A 53 -13.68 -0.74 -20.11
C SER A 53 -14.49 0.30 -20.87
N THR A 54 -14.04 0.66 -22.07
CA THR A 54 -14.77 1.56 -22.97
C THR A 54 -16.14 0.97 -23.35
N ALA A 55 -16.23 -0.31 -23.68
CA ALA A 55 -17.49 -0.98 -23.96
C ALA A 55 -18.41 -1.02 -22.75
N LYS A 56 -17.86 -1.29 -21.55
CA LYS A 56 -18.63 -1.23 -20.28
C LYS A 56 -19.19 0.16 -20.02
N ILE A 57 -18.39 1.22 -20.18
CA ILE A 57 -18.85 2.60 -20.03
C ILE A 57 -19.99 2.90 -21.01
N LYS A 58 -19.82 2.58 -22.30
CA LYS A 58 -20.87 2.76 -23.30
C LYS A 58 -22.16 2.02 -22.94
N LYS A 59 -22.06 0.76 -22.47
CA LYS A 59 -23.22 -0.02 -22.01
C LYS A 59 -23.90 0.68 -20.82
N MET A 60 -23.14 1.09 -19.80
CA MET A 60 -23.67 1.79 -18.64
C MET A 60 -24.38 3.11 -19.01
N LEU A 61 -23.80 3.89 -19.92
CA LEU A 61 -24.38 5.15 -20.38
C LEU A 61 -25.65 4.99 -21.19
N ASN A 62 -25.80 3.87 -21.90
CA ASN A 62 -26.96 3.59 -22.74
C ASN A 62 -28.07 2.82 -21.99
N ASP A 63 -27.85 2.35 -20.77
CA ASP A 63 -28.85 1.65 -19.98
C ASP A 63 -29.50 2.61 -18.95
N PRO A 64 -30.77 2.98 -19.13
CA PRO A 64 -31.49 3.87 -18.20
C PRO A 64 -31.55 3.31 -16.77
N LYS A 65 -31.44 2.00 -16.57
CA LYS A 65 -31.46 1.37 -15.25
C LYS A 65 -30.17 1.69 -14.47
N THR A 66 -29.05 1.85 -15.16
CA THR A 66 -27.76 2.23 -14.55
C THR A 66 -27.84 3.54 -13.79
N TRP A 67 -28.51 4.52 -14.34
CA TRP A 67 -28.65 5.84 -13.72
C TRP A 67 -29.43 5.80 -12.40
N LYS A 68 -30.39 4.89 -12.28
CA LYS A 68 -31.14 4.63 -11.04
C LYS A 68 -30.32 3.88 -10.00
N GLN A 69 -29.28 3.16 -10.42
CA GLN A 69 -28.39 2.41 -9.53
C GLN A 69 -27.27 3.29 -8.94
N ILE A 70 -27.02 4.49 -9.49
CA ILE A 70 -26.02 5.41 -8.95
C ILE A 70 -26.50 5.94 -7.60
N PRO A 71 -25.81 5.64 -6.50
CA PRO A 71 -26.25 6.05 -5.18
C PRO A 71 -26.05 7.55 -4.98
N GLN A 72 -27.01 8.21 -4.33
CA GLN A 72 -26.89 9.64 -3.98
C GLN A 72 -25.87 9.88 -2.87
N LYS A 73 -25.66 8.90 -2.00
CA LYS A 73 -24.69 8.94 -0.91
C LYS A 73 -23.91 7.64 -0.86
N VAL A 74 -22.61 7.75 -0.71
CA VAL A 74 -21.68 6.62 -0.55
C VAL A 74 -20.84 6.88 0.68
N LEU A 75 -20.70 5.86 1.52
CA LEU A 75 -19.77 5.86 2.64
C LEU A 75 -18.62 4.88 2.37
N LEU A 76 -17.43 5.41 2.17
CA LEU A 76 -16.20 4.64 2.05
C LEU A 76 -15.45 4.68 3.38
N CYS A 77 -15.16 3.52 3.91
CA CYS A 77 -14.43 3.34 5.16
C CYS A 77 -12.99 2.99 4.85
N VAL A 78 -12.03 3.71 5.42
CA VAL A 78 -10.61 3.53 5.15
C VAL A 78 -9.83 3.35 6.44
N TYR A 79 -8.88 2.43 6.43
CA TYR A 79 -7.95 2.25 7.54
C TYR A 79 -6.78 3.22 7.41
N SER A 80 -6.49 3.94 8.49
CA SER A 80 -5.28 4.75 8.64
C SER A 80 -4.85 4.77 10.10
N PRO A 81 -3.65 4.24 10.44
CA PRO A 81 -3.18 4.14 11.83
C PRO A 81 -3.17 5.49 12.56
N ASN A 82 -2.82 6.56 11.86
CA ASN A 82 -2.72 7.93 12.39
C ASN A 82 -3.97 8.78 12.09
N GLY A 83 -5.09 8.14 11.73
CA GLY A 83 -6.34 8.83 11.41
C GLY A 83 -6.25 9.69 10.14
N ALA A 84 -7.15 10.67 10.02
CA ALA A 84 -7.29 11.53 8.83
C ALA A 84 -6.14 12.53 8.62
N ASN A 85 -5.26 12.70 9.59
CA ASN A 85 -4.09 13.59 9.50
C ASN A 85 -2.79 12.80 9.24
N GLY A 86 -2.86 11.49 9.11
CA GLY A 86 -1.70 10.65 8.81
C GLY A 86 -1.29 10.73 7.34
N GLU A 87 0.02 10.67 7.07
CA GLU A 87 0.57 10.70 5.70
C GLU A 87 0.01 9.55 4.84
N ALA A 88 -0.22 8.38 5.43
CA ALA A 88 -0.86 7.24 4.75
C ALA A 88 -2.28 7.57 4.25
N PHE A 89 -3.06 8.34 5.02
CA PHE A 89 -4.38 8.79 4.59
C PHE A 89 -4.29 9.84 3.48
N GLU A 90 -3.37 10.80 3.61
CA GLU A 90 -3.10 11.79 2.57
C GLU A 90 -2.72 11.11 1.25
N GLN A 91 -1.84 10.11 1.31
CA GLN A 91 -1.45 9.34 0.14
C GLN A 91 -2.62 8.52 -0.44
N ALA A 92 -3.37 7.82 0.38
CA ALA A 92 -4.54 7.06 -0.07
C ALA A 92 -5.59 7.96 -0.75
N THR A 93 -5.71 9.20 -0.29
CA THR A 93 -6.64 10.18 -0.87
C THR A 93 -6.03 11.00 -2.00
N SER A 94 -4.73 10.90 -2.27
CA SER A 94 -4.08 11.58 -3.41
C SER A 94 -4.63 11.10 -4.76
N TYR A 95 -5.10 9.85 -4.85
CA TYR A 95 -5.83 9.34 -6.02
C TYR A 95 -7.09 10.17 -6.33
N ILE A 96 -7.65 10.87 -5.34
CA ILE A 96 -8.76 11.79 -5.51
C ILE A 96 -8.33 13.01 -6.34
N SER A 97 -7.06 13.41 -6.30
CA SER A 97 -6.52 14.49 -7.13
C SER A 97 -6.51 14.16 -8.62
N GLU A 98 -6.60 12.88 -8.99
CA GLU A 98 -6.67 12.41 -10.38
C GLU A 98 -8.11 12.41 -10.95
N LEU A 99 -9.10 12.65 -10.12
CA LEU A 99 -10.52 12.70 -10.55
C LEU A 99 -10.80 13.70 -11.66
N PRO A 100 -10.16 14.91 -11.75
CA PRO A 100 -10.32 15.79 -12.89
C PRO A 100 -9.94 15.13 -14.22
N ARG A 101 -8.96 14.22 -14.23
CA ARG A 101 -8.58 13.43 -15.41
C ARG A 101 -9.66 12.41 -15.77
N ILE A 102 -10.30 11.79 -14.78
CA ILE A 102 -11.46 10.92 -14.99
C ILE A 102 -12.60 11.70 -15.60
N ALA A 103 -12.86 12.91 -15.14
CA ALA A 103 -13.86 13.83 -15.75
C ALA A 103 -13.53 14.14 -17.22
N GLN A 104 -12.25 14.29 -17.57
CA GLN A 104 -11.81 14.48 -18.95
C GLN A 104 -12.06 13.23 -19.81
N VAL A 105 -11.80 12.03 -19.28
CA VAL A 105 -12.14 10.77 -19.96
C VAL A 105 -13.66 10.67 -20.16
N ALA A 106 -14.46 10.96 -19.14
CA ALA A 106 -15.93 10.98 -19.22
C ALA A 106 -16.45 11.93 -20.32
N LYS A 107 -15.81 13.11 -20.48
CA LYS A 107 -16.13 14.06 -21.55
C LYS A 107 -15.96 13.45 -22.95
N GLY A 108 -14.98 12.59 -23.16
CA GLY A 108 -14.80 11.84 -24.41
C GLY A 108 -15.97 10.93 -24.76
N PHE A 109 -16.77 10.53 -23.76
CA PHE A 109 -18.02 9.76 -23.93
C PHE A 109 -19.28 10.65 -23.98
N GLY A 110 -19.11 11.97 -23.97
CA GLY A 110 -20.23 12.92 -23.95
C GLY A 110 -20.88 13.08 -22.58
N VAL A 111 -20.14 12.77 -21.51
CA VAL A 111 -20.55 12.92 -20.12
C VAL A 111 -19.83 14.12 -19.51
N ASN A 112 -20.59 15.06 -18.96
CA ASN A 112 -20.02 16.14 -18.17
C ASN A 112 -19.97 15.69 -16.70
N MET A 113 -18.77 15.64 -16.14
CA MET A 113 -18.56 15.29 -14.75
C MET A 113 -17.92 16.46 -14.02
N HIS A 114 -18.56 16.89 -12.96
CA HIS A 114 -18.06 17.93 -12.07
C HIS A 114 -17.79 17.34 -10.71
N ILE A 115 -16.56 17.51 -10.22
CA ILE A 115 -16.09 16.92 -8.96
C ILE A 115 -15.60 18.05 -8.09
N THR A 116 -16.17 18.15 -6.90
CA THR A 116 -15.75 19.07 -5.85
C THR A 116 -15.35 18.33 -4.60
N ARG A 117 -14.41 18.88 -3.85
CA ARG A 117 -13.95 18.32 -2.57
C ARG A 117 -14.16 19.35 -1.46
N PRO A 118 -15.36 19.41 -0.86
CA PRO A 118 -15.67 20.37 0.20
C PRO A 118 -14.78 20.20 1.44
N SER A 119 -14.30 18.98 1.70
CA SER A 119 -13.37 18.69 2.80
C SER A 119 -12.49 17.48 2.49
N LYS A 120 -11.48 17.20 3.35
CA LYS A 120 -10.65 15.97 3.25
C LYS A 120 -11.49 14.69 3.30
N LEU A 121 -12.63 14.72 3.97
CA LEU A 121 -13.49 13.56 4.21
C LEU A 121 -14.76 13.54 3.35
N GLN A 122 -14.91 14.49 2.44
CA GLN A 122 -16.11 14.57 1.61
C GLN A 122 -15.79 14.99 0.18
N MET A 123 -16.47 14.37 -0.76
CA MET A 123 -16.39 14.65 -2.19
C MET A 123 -17.80 14.65 -2.76
N GLN A 124 -18.06 15.57 -3.68
CA GLN A 124 -19.29 15.60 -4.47
C GLN A 124 -18.95 15.33 -5.94
N ILE A 125 -19.71 14.43 -6.55
CA ILE A 125 -19.59 14.06 -7.96
C ILE A 125 -20.94 14.33 -8.61
N GLU A 126 -20.97 15.30 -9.51
CA GLU A 126 -22.12 15.59 -10.36
C GLU A 126 -21.86 15.06 -11.75
N VAL A 127 -22.80 14.31 -12.29
CA VAL A 127 -22.71 13.71 -13.62
C VAL A 127 -23.91 14.17 -14.42
N ASP A 128 -23.65 14.79 -15.58
CA ASP A 128 -24.66 15.21 -16.54
C ASP A 128 -24.37 14.53 -17.89
N TYR A 129 -25.34 13.79 -18.40
CA TYR A 129 -25.31 13.19 -19.72
C TYR A 129 -26.37 13.83 -20.62
N PRO A 130 -26.03 14.91 -21.35
CA PRO A 130 -26.98 15.71 -22.08
C PRO A 130 -27.81 14.92 -23.12
N LYS A 131 -27.18 13.95 -23.78
CA LYS A 131 -27.84 13.11 -24.80
C LYS A 131 -29.01 12.30 -24.24
N LEU A 132 -28.94 11.90 -22.97
CA LEU A 132 -30.01 11.15 -22.30
C LEU A 132 -30.90 12.05 -21.43
N LYS A 133 -30.58 13.33 -21.31
CA LYS A 133 -31.21 14.29 -20.36
C LYS A 133 -31.19 13.73 -18.91
N GLN A 134 -30.10 13.04 -18.55
CA GLN A 134 -29.92 12.43 -17.22
C GLN A 134 -28.89 13.22 -16.42
N LYS A 135 -29.24 13.52 -15.17
CA LYS A 135 -28.35 14.13 -14.19
C LYS A 135 -28.37 13.33 -12.89
N THR A 136 -27.20 13.12 -12.32
CA THR A 136 -27.08 12.51 -11.00
C THR A 136 -26.09 13.30 -10.15
N SER A 137 -26.27 13.24 -8.84
CA SER A 137 -25.32 13.77 -7.87
C SER A 137 -25.06 12.72 -6.79
N THR A 138 -23.78 12.45 -6.52
CA THR A 138 -23.34 11.52 -5.48
C THR A 138 -22.44 12.24 -4.50
N THR A 139 -22.80 12.19 -3.21
CA THR A 139 -21.93 12.61 -2.14
C THR A 139 -21.16 11.40 -1.63
N VAL A 140 -19.84 11.39 -1.75
CA VAL A 140 -18.96 10.38 -1.21
C VAL A 140 -18.38 10.90 0.10
N ASN A 141 -18.65 10.19 1.19
CA ASN A 141 -18.10 10.48 2.51
C ASN A 141 -17.01 9.44 2.82
N LEU A 142 -15.90 9.89 3.40
CA LEU A 142 -14.83 9.03 3.90
C LEU A 142 -14.94 8.94 5.42
N LYS A 143 -14.97 7.74 5.97
CA LYS A 143 -14.86 7.48 7.40
C LYS A 143 -13.54 6.79 7.68
N VAL A 144 -12.70 7.42 8.48
CA VAL A 144 -11.36 6.92 8.82
C VAL A 144 -11.43 6.13 10.11
N TYR A 145 -10.79 4.96 10.10
CA TYR A 145 -10.68 4.08 11.25
C TYR A 145 -9.20 3.89 11.62
N THR A 146 -8.91 3.98 12.88
CA THR A 146 -7.59 3.63 13.45
C THR A 146 -7.50 2.17 13.90
N ASP A 147 -8.64 1.47 13.95
CA ASP A 147 -8.75 0.02 14.19
C ASP A 147 -9.35 -0.66 12.96
N GLU A 148 -8.52 -1.42 12.24
CA GLU A 148 -8.94 -2.13 11.02
C GLU A 148 -9.95 -3.25 11.29
N ARG A 149 -9.96 -3.82 12.50
CA ARG A 149 -10.94 -4.83 12.89
C ARG A 149 -12.33 -4.21 12.95
N VAL A 150 -12.47 -3.05 13.59
CA VAL A 150 -13.75 -2.33 13.68
C VAL A 150 -14.25 -1.93 12.29
N LEU A 151 -13.35 -1.40 11.44
CA LEU A 151 -13.67 -1.09 10.05
C LEU A 151 -14.23 -2.31 9.33
N THR A 152 -13.55 -3.45 9.46
CA THR A 152 -13.90 -4.70 8.76
C THR A 152 -15.28 -5.20 9.18
N GLU A 153 -15.63 -5.11 10.46
CA GLU A 153 -16.95 -5.48 10.97
C GLU A 153 -18.05 -4.49 10.50
N ASP A 154 -17.76 -3.20 10.49
CA ASP A 154 -18.68 -2.18 9.98
C ASP A 154 -18.91 -2.36 8.45
N PHE A 155 -17.88 -2.72 7.69
CA PHE A 155 -18.04 -3.08 6.28
C PHE A 155 -18.87 -4.37 6.11
N ARG A 156 -18.56 -5.44 6.86
CA ARG A 156 -19.31 -6.70 6.80
C ARG A 156 -20.79 -6.49 7.13
N SER A 157 -21.10 -5.64 8.12
CA SER A 157 -22.46 -5.32 8.54
C SER A 157 -23.17 -4.29 7.65
N LYS A 158 -22.58 -3.93 6.48
CA LYS A 158 -23.10 -2.98 5.49
C LYS A 158 -23.29 -1.55 6.02
N LYS A 159 -22.57 -1.16 7.07
CA LYS A 159 -22.51 0.23 7.53
C LYS A 159 -21.58 1.08 6.63
N CYS A 160 -20.68 0.44 5.88
CA CYS A 160 -19.86 1.05 4.84
C CYS A 160 -20.27 0.48 3.49
N ASP A 161 -20.37 1.29 2.44
CA ASP A 161 -20.67 0.84 1.07
C ASP A 161 -19.43 0.27 0.38
N GLY A 162 -18.25 0.76 0.76
CA GLY A 162 -16.94 0.26 0.35
C GLY A 162 -15.92 0.40 1.47
N ALA A 163 -14.81 -0.33 1.35
CA ALA A 163 -13.74 -0.34 2.32
C ALA A 163 -12.35 -0.34 1.66
N GLY A 164 -11.40 0.40 2.25
CA GLY A 164 -9.98 0.29 2.00
C GLY A 164 -9.31 -0.37 3.21
N ILE A 165 -8.89 -1.62 3.04
CA ILE A 165 -8.32 -2.47 4.09
C ILE A 165 -7.06 -3.20 3.61
N SER A 166 -6.26 -3.72 4.53
CA SER A 166 -5.15 -4.60 4.18
C SER A 166 -5.64 -5.85 3.43
N ASN A 167 -4.87 -6.31 2.49
CA ASN A 167 -5.23 -7.51 1.73
C ASN A 167 -5.26 -8.76 2.60
N LEU A 168 -4.47 -8.79 3.68
CA LEU A 168 -4.54 -9.84 4.70
C LEU A 168 -5.95 -9.97 5.30
N ARG A 169 -6.62 -8.84 5.58
CA ARG A 169 -8.01 -8.82 6.03
C ARG A 169 -9.01 -9.02 4.90
N ALA A 170 -8.73 -8.52 3.70
CA ALA A 170 -9.59 -8.66 2.54
C ALA A 170 -9.76 -10.12 2.10
N ARG A 171 -8.81 -11.01 2.46
CA ARG A 171 -8.87 -12.47 2.18
C ARG A 171 -10.20 -13.11 2.61
N GLN A 172 -10.80 -12.68 3.71
CA GLN A 172 -12.08 -13.19 4.17
C GLN A 172 -13.25 -12.85 3.25
N PHE A 173 -13.13 -11.82 2.43
CA PHE A 173 -14.13 -11.39 1.45
C PHE A 173 -13.82 -11.89 0.05
N ASN A 174 -12.55 -11.95 -0.31
CA ASN A 174 -12.09 -12.49 -1.59
C ASN A 174 -10.77 -13.26 -1.41
N PRO A 175 -10.82 -14.60 -1.26
CA PRO A 175 -9.62 -15.43 -1.05
C PRO A 175 -8.63 -15.38 -2.20
N PHE A 176 -9.11 -15.25 -3.46
CA PHE A 176 -8.25 -15.15 -4.63
C PHE A 176 -7.34 -13.93 -4.54
N VAL A 177 -7.91 -12.72 -4.39
CA VAL A 177 -7.13 -11.49 -4.24
C VAL A 177 -6.32 -11.49 -2.95
N GLY A 178 -6.90 -11.99 -1.84
CA GLY A 178 -6.21 -12.12 -0.55
C GLY A 178 -4.97 -13.02 -0.56
N SER A 179 -4.75 -13.78 -1.62
CA SER A 179 -3.56 -14.62 -1.79
C SER A 179 -2.39 -13.89 -2.47
N ILE A 180 -2.54 -12.64 -2.91
CA ILE A 180 -1.42 -11.85 -3.45
C ILE A 180 -0.31 -11.71 -2.40
N ASP A 181 -0.69 -11.48 -1.15
CA ASP A 181 0.24 -11.33 -0.02
C ASP A 181 0.71 -12.67 0.56
N ALA A 182 0.70 -13.74 -0.26
CA ALA A 182 1.26 -15.03 0.16
C ALA A 182 2.77 -14.92 0.36
N ILE A 183 3.27 -15.58 1.40
CA ILE A 183 4.67 -15.47 1.84
C ILE A 183 5.67 -15.79 0.72
N GLY A 184 6.55 -14.83 0.41
CA GLY A 184 7.58 -14.97 -0.62
C GLY A 184 7.03 -15.16 -2.04
N ALA A 185 5.72 -14.98 -2.27
CA ALA A 185 5.10 -15.19 -3.57
C ALA A 185 5.40 -14.07 -4.56
N VAL A 186 5.54 -12.84 -4.08
CA VAL A 186 5.94 -11.64 -4.82
C VAL A 186 7.21 -11.08 -4.16
N GLN A 187 8.32 -11.04 -4.90
CA GLN A 187 9.64 -10.74 -4.35
C GLN A 187 10.14 -9.33 -4.71
N SER A 188 9.43 -8.61 -5.58
CA SER A 188 9.82 -7.27 -6.01
C SER A 188 8.62 -6.40 -6.36
N TYR A 189 8.79 -5.08 -6.31
CA TYR A 189 7.76 -4.13 -6.76
C TYR A 189 7.44 -4.29 -8.25
N LYS A 190 8.43 -4.67 -9.07
CA LYS A 190 8.21 -4.98 -10.49
C LYS A 190 7.25 -6.16 -10.68
N GLN A 191 7.41 -7.22 -9.89
CA GLN A 191 6.48 -8.36 -9.90
C GLN A 191 5.10 -7.93 -9.41
N LEU A 192 5.01 -7.14 -8.32
CA LEU A 192 3.74 -6.65 -7.81
C LEU A 192 2.99 -5.79 -8.83
N THR A 193 3.69 -4.86 -9.49
CA THR A 193 3.12 -4.06 -10.59
C THR A 193 2.51 -4.96 -11.67
N GLN A 194 3.25 -5.98 -12.11
CA GLN A 194 2.77 -6.93 -13.13
C GLN A 194 1.54 -7.70 -12.66
N VAL A 195 1.51 -8.13 -11.40
CA VAL A 195 0.33 -8.81 -10.82
C VAL A 195 -0.88 -7.87 -10.83
N ILE A 196 -0.75 -6.65 -10.31
CA ILE A 196 -1.89 -5.71 -10.21
C ILE A 196 -2.42 -5.36 -11.61
N GLN A 197 -1.52 -5.11 -12.57
CA GLN A 197 -1.90 -4.84 -13.97
C GLN A 197 -2.59 -6.05 -14.63
N LEU A 198 -2.12 -7.26 -14.33
CA LEU A 198 -2.75 -8.49 -14.82
C LEU A 198 -4.18 -8.64 -14.29
N LEU A 199 -4.39 -8.38 -12.99
CA LEU A 199 -5.69 -8.50 -12.33
C LEU A 199 -6.72 -7.46 -12.79
N ALA A 200 -6.29 -6.39 -13.45
CA ALA A 200 -7.18 -5.41 -14.08
C ALA A 200 -7.70 -5.84 -15.46
N ARG A 201 -7.22 -6.98 -16.01
CA ARG A 201 -7.65 -7.47 -17.31
C ARG A 201 -9.01 -8.15 -17.24
N PRO A 202 -9.78 -8.14 -18.36
CA PRO A 202 -11.14 -8.68 -18.42
C PRO A 202 -11.29 -10.14 -17.98
N GLU A 203 -10.29 -10.98 -18.28
CA GLU A 203 -10.30 -12.40 -17.93
C GLU A 203 -10.36 -12.67 -16.43
N PHE A 204 -10.02 -11.67 -15.62
CA PHE A 204 -10.06 -11.77 -14.17
C PHE A 204 -11.31 -11.14 -13.53
N ASP A 205 -12.19 -10.50 -14.29
CA ASP A 205 -13.38 -9.83 -13.75
C ASP A 205 -14.19 -10.73 -12.81
N SER A 206 -14.41 -11.99 -13.20
CA SER A 206 -15.15 -12.94 -12.37
C SER A 206 -14.43 -13.32 -11.07
N LYS A 207 -13.09 -13.33 -11.07
CA LYS A 207 -12.27 -13.62 -9.88
C LYS A 207 -12.25 -12.47 -8.87
N MET A 208 -12.53 -11.25 -9.34
CA MET A 208 -12.65 -10.07 -8.47
C MET A 208 -13.96 -10.04 -7.69
N ILE A 209 -14.92 -10.89 -8.05
CA ILE A 209 -16.24 -10.97 -7.42
C ILE A 209 -16.31 -12.23 -6.55
N ASN A 210 -16.73 -12.06 -5.29
CA ASN A 210 -17.08 -13.18 -4.42
C ASN A 210 -18.34 -12.82 -3.65
N LYS A 211 -19.44 -13.54 -3.94
CA LYS A 211 -20.79 -13.26 -3.38
C LYS A 211 -21.19 -11.78 -3.61
N ASP A 212 -21.45 -11.06 -2.53
CA ASP A 212 -21.87 -9.66 -2.56
C ASP A 212 -20.71 -8.66 -2.64
N TYR A 213 -19.47 -9.13 -2.68
CA TYR A 213 -18.27 -8.29 -2.65
C TYR A 213 -17.60 -8.24 -4.01
N GLU A 214 -17.10 -7.05 -4.37
CA GLU A 214 -16.25 -6.87 -5.55
C GLU A 214 -15.01 -6.10 -5.17
N VAL A 215 -13.84 -6.65 -5.52
CA VAL A 215 -12.56 -5.94 -5.40
C VAL A 215 -12.45 -4.96 -6.57
N VAL A 216 -12.33 -3.69 -6.26
CA VAL A 216 -12.28 -2.60 -7.25
C VAL A 216 -10.89 -2.00 -7.41
N GLY A 217 -9.93 -2.45 -6.60
CA GLY A 217 -8.54 -2.06 -6.73
C GLY A 217 -7.64 -2.77 -5.74
N VAL A 218 -6.36 -2.87 -6.12
CA VAL A 218 -5.27 -3.33 -5.26
C VAL A 218 -4.16 -2.30 -5.37
N VAL A 219 -3.63 -1.86 -4.22
CA VAL A 219 -2.57 -0.85 -4.15
C VAL A 219 -1.40 -1.37 -3.30
N PRO A 220 -0.13 -1.02 -3.64
CA PRO A 220 1.02 -1.41 -2.83
C PRO A 220 1.03 -0.64 -1.50
N LEU A 221 1.39 -1.32 -0.42
CA LEU A 221 1.65 -0.75 0.92
C LEU A 221 3.11 -0.95 1.36
N GLY A 222 3.92 -1.59 0.53
CA GLY A 222 5.33 -1.83 0.76
C GLY A 222 5.66 -3.26 1.20
N ALA A 223 6.94 -3.59 1.14
CA ALA A 223 7.43 -4.87 1.59
C ALA A 223 7.42 -4.95 3.13
N ALA A 224 6.94 -6.06 3.68
CA ALA A 224 7.13 -6.36 5.09
C ALA A 224 8.50 -6.98 5.32
N TYR A 225 9.25 -6.41 6.24
CA TYR A 225 10.57 -6.85 6.67
C TYR A 225 10.50 -7.45 8.06
N ILE A 226 11.31 -8.47 8.30
CA ILE A 226 11.49 -9.04 9.65
C ILE A 226 12.27 -8.03 10.50
N MET A 227 11.74 -7.69 11.65
CA MET A 227 12.38 -6.86 12.66
C MET A 227 12.65 -7.69 13.90
N VAL A 228 13.88 -7.64 14.39
CA VAL A 228 14.34 -8.38 15.57
C VAL A 228 14.82 -7.40 16.64
N ASN A 229 14.45 -7.64 17.90
CA ASN A 229 14.87 -6.79 19.02
C ASN A 229 16.32 -7.09 19.49
N ASP A 230 16.95 -8.10 18.91
CA ASP A 230 18.35 -8.49 19.15
C ASP A 230 19.00 -8.87 17.82
N ARG A 231 20.04 -8.12 17.38
CA ARG A 231 20.77 -8.34 16.12
C ARG A 231 21.42 -9.73 16.01
N ARG A 232 21.56 -10.45 17.11
CA ARG A 232 22.08 -11.83 17.13
C ARG A 232 21.07 -12.83 16.54
N ILE A 233 19.79 -12.43 16.40
CA ILE A 233 18.75 -13.24 15.70
C ILE A 233 18.87 -12.93 14.20
N ASP A 234 19.96 -13.35 13.57
CA ASP A 234 20.33 -13.04 12.19
C ASP A 234 20.13 -14.21 11.21
N THR A 235 19.67 -15.35 11.73
CA THR A 235 19.41 -16.58 10.94
C THR A 235 18.10 -17.24 11.38
N LEU A 236 17.50 -18.03 10.48
CA LEU A 236 16.29 -18.80 10.80
C LEU A 236 16.43 -19.73 12.00
N PRO A 237 17.53 -20.52 12.15
CA PRO A 237 17.70 -21.38 13.32
C PRO A 237 17.70 -20.61 14.66
N LYS A 238 18.17 -19.36 14.65
CA LYS A 238 18.18 -18.51 15.85
C LYS A 238 16.80 -17.93 16.20
N ALA A 239 15.83 -18.05 15.32
CA ALA A 239 14.44 -17.74 15.63
C ALA A 239 13.75 -18.84 16.47
N ALA A 240 14.31 -20.05 16.52
CA ALA A 240 13.78 -21.14 17.34
C ALA A 240 13.71 -20.72 18.81
N GLY A 241 12.56 -20.97 19.45
CA GLY A 241 12.27 -20.59 20.84
C GLY A 241 11.98 -19.11 21.06
N LYS A 242 12.14 -18.24 20.04
CA LYS A 242 11.83 -16.80 20.14
C LYS A 242 10.34 -16.53 20.04
N LYS A 243 9.89 -15.48 20.69
CA LYS A 243 8.51 -14.99 20.62
C LYS A 243 8.31 -14.17 19.35
N VAL A 244 7.44 -14.63 18.45
CA VAL A 244 7.16 -13.98 17.18
C VAL A 244 5.73 -13.45 17.16
N ALA A 245 5.56 -12.17 16.87
CA ALA A 245 4.24 -11.57 16.70
C ALA A 245 3.54 -12.15 15.47
N VAL A 246 2.29 -12.61 15.64
CA VAL A 246 1.44 -13.13 14.58
C VAL A 246 0.06 -12.48 14.68
N MET A 247 -0.52 -12.08 13.55
CA MET A 247 -1.82 -11.43 13.53
C MET A 247 -2.93 -12.39 13.95
N ASN A 248 -3.82 -11.95 14.84
CA ASN A 248 -4.91 -12.75 15.41
C ASN A 248 -5.90 -13.30 14.37
N PHE A 249 -5.94 -12.71 13.18
CA PHE A 249 -6.82 -13.10 12.08
C PHE A 249 -6.10 -13.89 10.97
N ASP A 250 -4.78 -14.13 11.10
CA ASP A 250 -3.99 -14.85 10.07
C ASP A 250 -3.40 -16.17 10.62
N ALA A 251 -4.13 -17.26 10.40
CA ALA A 251 -3.69 -18.60 10.80
C ALA A 251 -2.42 -19.05 10.07
N THR A 252 -2.12 -18.49 8.90
CA THR A 252 -0.93 -18.84 8.11
C THR A 252 0.34 -18.40 8.82
N GLN A 253 0.34 -17.19 9.39
CA GLN A 253 1.48 -16.69 10.18
C GLN A 253 1.78 -17.57 11.38
N LYS A 254 0.73 -17.98 12.11
CA LYS A 254 0.90 -18.86 13.28
C LYS A 254 1.57 -20.17 12.92
N LYS A 255 1.11 -20.84 11.85
CA LYS A 255 1.70 -22.11 11.38
C LYS A 255 3.15 -21.93 10.93
N LEU A 256 3.43 -20.87 10.15
CA LEU A 256 4.78 -20.58 9.69
C LEU A 256 5.75 -20.42 10.87
N VAL A 257 5.35 -19.65 11.89
CA VAL A 257 6.16 -19.44 13.09
C VAL A 257 6.40 -20.75 13.85
N GLN A 258 5.39 -21.61 13.95
CA GLN A 258 5.54 -22.94 14.56
C GLN A 258 6.48 -23.85 13.77
N ASN A 259 6.42 -23.80 12.43
CA ASN A 259 7.27 -24.62 11.56
C ASN A 259 8.77 -24.29 11.69
N VAL A 260 9.12 -23.06 12.05
CA VAL A 260 10.52 -22.68 12.33
C VAL A 260 10.91 -22.86 13.80
N GLY A 261 10.07 -23.52 14.60
CA GLY A 261 10.33 -23.79 16.01
C GLY A 261 10.22 -22.57 16.93
N ALA A 262 9.63 -21.47 16.46
CA ALA A 262 9.41 -20.28 17.23
C ALA A 262 8.04 -20.29 17.96
N GLN A 263 7.85 -19.38 18.91
CA GLN A 263 6.65 -19.26 19.72
C GLN A 263 5.75 -18.15 19.16
N PRO A 264 4.58 -18.46 18.57
CA PRO A 264 3.67 -17.42 18.09
C PRO A 264 2.99 -16.70 19.26
N VAL A 265 3.08 -15.38 19.26
CA VAL A 265 2.36 -14.48 20.19
C VAL A 265 1.32 -13.74 19.40
N THR A 266 0.06 -14.00 19.70
CA THR A 266 -1.07 -13.39 19.01
C THR A 266 -1.17 -11.89 19.33
N VAL A 267 -1.26 -11.06 18.27
CA VAL A 267 -1.37 -9.61 18.33
C VAL A 267 -2.42 -9.11 17.35
N ASP A 268 -2.79 -7.86 17.48
CA ASP A 268 -3.49 -7.07 16.45
C ASP A 268 -2.66 -5.86 16.05
N LEU A 269 -3.12 -5.11 15.03
CA LEU A 269 -2.39 -3.96 14.52
C LEU A 269 -2.25 -2.83 15.54
N THR A 270 -3.15 -2.73 16.52
CA THR A 270 -3.12 -1.68 17.56
C THR A 270 -2.16 -2.03 18.69
N SER A 271 -1.85 -3.31 18.89
CA SER A 271 -0.99 -3.78 19.99
C SER A 271 0.41 -4.21 19.57
N VAL A 272 0.63 -4.55 18.29
CA VAL A 272 1.90 -5.14 17.83
C VAL A 272 3.11 -4.25 18.08
N GLY A 273 3.00 -2.93 17.79
CA GLY A 273 4.08 -1.98 18.01
C GLY A 273 4.45 -1.88 19.49
N GLY A 274 3.46 -1.73 20.37
CA GLY A 274 3.68 -1.68 21.82
C GLY A 274 4.36 -2.95 22.36
N LYS A 275 3.90 -4.13 21.94
CA LYS A 275 4.50 -5.40 22.36
C LYS A 275 5.95 -5.57 21.89
N PHE A 276 6.27 -5.12 20.67
CA PHE A 276 7.64 -5.15 20.17
C PHE A 276 8.52 -4.13 20.90
N ASN A 277 8.04 -2.91 21.07
CA ASN A 277 8.76 -1.84 21.75
C ASN A 277 9.05 -2.16 23.22
N ASN A 278 8.13 -2.87 23.89
CA ASN A 278 8.30 -3.33 25.28
C ASN A 278 9.04 -4.68 25.42
N LYS A 279 9.57 -5.24 24.32
CA LYS A 279 10.28 -6.52 24.32
C LYS A 279 9.41 -7.73 24.76
N GLU A 280 8.09 -7.62 24.66
CA GLU A 280 7.16 -8.72 24.92
C GLU A 280 7.19 -9.78 23.79
N VAL A 281 7.57 -9.36 22.58
CA VAL A 281 7.90 -10.20 21.43
C VAL A 281 9.32 -9.90 20.96
N ASP A 282 10.02 -10.91 20.47
CA ASP A 282 11.41 -10.80 20.00
C ASP A 282 11.49 -10.43 18.52
N ILE A 283 10.49 -10.88 17.76
CA ILE A 283 10.44 -10.80 16.29
C ILE A 283 9.06 -10.33 15.87
N MET A 284 9.02 -9.42 14.91
CA MET A 284 7.80 -9.07 14.18
C MET A 284 8.10 -8.85 12.71
N ALA A 285 7.07 -8.76 11.88
CA ALA A 285 7.18 -8.34 10.49
C ALA A 285 6.25 -7.14 10.24
N ALA A 286 6.76 -6.10 9.60
CA ALA A 286 5.98 -4.92 9.25
C ALA A 286 6.52 -4.24 7.99
N PRO A 287 5.64 -3.59 7.19
CA PRO A 287 6.08 -2.70 6.13
C PRO A 287 6.62 -1.39 6.69
N ALA A 288 7.52 -0.73 5.93
CA ALA A 288 8.17 0.52 6.32
C ALA A 288 7.17 1.63 6.68
N ILE A 289 6.01 1.67 6.03
CA ILE A 289 4.93 2.63 6.32
C ILE A 289 4.44 2.60 7.78
N LEU A 290 4.68 1.51 8.50
CA LEU A 290 4.33 1.38 9.92
C LEU A 290 5.48 1.70 10.88
N PHE A 291 6.68 1.99 10.37
CA PHE A 291 7.86 2.20 11.20
C PHE A 291 7.68 3.38 12.17
N ASP A 292 7.37 4.56 11.66
CA ASP A 292 7.15 5.74 12.46
C ASP A 292 5.81 5.73 13.21
N PRO A 293 4.66 5.38 12.59
CA PRO A 293 3.37 5.32 13.29
C PRO A 293 3.35 4.42 14.51
N LEU A 294 4.11 3.31 14.49
CA LEU A 294 4.20 2.37 15.60
C LEU A 294 5.48 2.58 16.46
N GLU A 295 6.26 3.64 16.19
CA GLU A 295 7.51 3.96 16.88
C GLU A 295 8.48 2.77 16.98
N LEU A 296 8.59 1.95 15.91
CA LEU A 296 9.30 0.66 15.95
C LEU A 296 10.79 0.77 16.25
N HIS A 297 11.38 1.97 16.10
CA HIS A 297 12.75 2.25 16.56
C HIS A 297 12.97 1.92 18.04
N LYS A 298 11.93 2.12 18.90
CA LYS A 298 12.01 1.81 20.34
C LYS A 298 12.26 0.33 20.61
N GLY A 299 11.70 -0.55 19.77
CA GLY A 299 11.93 -1.99 19.83
C GLY A 299 13.35 -2.40 19.40
N LEU A 300 13.98 -1.60 18.53
CA LEU A 300 15.31 -1.82 17.97
C LEU A 300 16.45 -1.22 18.83
N GLU A 301 16.13 -0.39 19.80
CA GLU A 301 17.09 0.28 20.68
C GLU A 301 16.99 -0.24 22.11
N ASP A 302 18.08 -0.09 22.87
CA ASP A 302 18.06 -0.25 24.32
C ASP A 302 17.68 1.06 25.04
N LYS A 303 17.62 1.03 26.36
CA LYS A 303 17.24 2.19 27.17
C LYS A 303 18.21 3.38 27.04
N SER A 304 19.41 3.17 26.50
CA SER A 304 20.40 4.23 26.26
C SER A 304 20.29 4.83 24.84
N GLY A 305 19.38 4.31 24.00
CA GLY A 305 19.26 4.70 22.60
C GLY A 305 20.26 4.01 21.66
N LYS A 306 21.02 3.02 22.19
CA LYS A 306 21.93 2.21 21.36
C LYS A 306 21.15 1.18 20.57
N VAL A 307 21.44 1.08 19.28
CA VAL A 307 20.83 0.06 18.40
C VAL A 307 21.32 -1.33 18.77
N VAL A 308 20.42 -2.18 19.22
CA VAL A 308 20.65 -3.58 19.59
C VAL A 308 19.85 -4.54 18.73
N GLY A 309 18.79 -4.08 18.11
CA GLY A 309 17.95 -4.81 17.17
C GLY A 309 18.31 -4.53 15.71
N ALA A 310 17.58 -5.13 14.78
CA ALA A 310 17.79 -4.94 13.34
C ALA A 310 16.50 -5.15 12.53
N ILE A 311 16.47 -4.56 11.33
CA ILE A 311 15.54 -4.86 10.26
C ILE A 311 16.29 -5.67 9.22
N ILE A 312 15.88 -6.92 8.99
CA ILE A 312 16.52 -7.81 8.01
C ILE A 312 16.11 -7.33 6.61
N LYS A 313 17.12 -6.95 5.81
CA LYS A 313 16.92 -6.40 4.45
C LYS A 313 16.57 -7.53 3.45
N PHE A 314 15.46 -8.17 3.72
CA PHE A 314 14.92 -9.24 2.89
C PHE A 314 13.38 -9.21 3.00
N PRO A 315 12.65 -8.94 1.90
CA PRO A 315 11.20 -8.84 1.93
C PRO A 315 10.57 -10.20 2.17
N LEU A 316 9.72 -10.28 3.21
CA LEU A 316 8.98 -11.49 3.55
C LEU A 316 7.73 -11.64 2.67
N ILE A 317 6.99 -10.54 2.52
CA ILE A 317 5.81 -10.41 1.66
C ILE A 317 5.76 -9.00 1.08
N GLN A 318 5.10 -8.84 -0.07
CA GLN A 318 4.65 -7.54 -0.55
C GLN A 318 3.25 -7.30 0.00
N VAL A 319 3.15 -6.39 0.99
CA VAL A 319 1.85 -6.04 1.58
C VAL A 319 1.07 -5.16 0.62
N THR A 320 -0.20 -5.49 0.42
CA THR A 320 -1.10 -4.71 -0.42
C THR A 320 -2.32 -4.24 0.36
N GLY A 321 -2.88 -3.13 -0.10
CA GLY A 321 -4.20 -2.65 0.29
C GLY A 321 -5.23 -3.05 -0.76
N THR A 322 -6.41 -3.41 -0.30
CA THR A 322 -7.52 -3.79 -1.17
C THR A 322 -8.65 -2.78 -1.01
N LEU A 323 -9.10 -2.24 -2.14
CA LEU A 323 -10.33 -1.48 -2.24
C LEU A 323 -11.45 -2.44 -2.63
N ILE A 324 -12.43 -2.59 -1.76
CA ILE A 324 -13.54 -3.53 -1.90
C ILE A 324 -14.87 -2.83 -1.65
N MET A 325 -15.92 -3.24 -2.36
CA MET A 325 -17.23 -2.64 -2.26
C MET A 325 -18.34 -3.70 -2.20
N HIS A 326 -19.50 -3.33 -1.67
CA HIS A 326 -20.71 -4.10 -1.82
C HIS A 326 -21.25 -3.94 -3.24
N ARG A 327 -21.27 -5.04 -4.00
CA ARG A 327 -21.57 -5.05 -5.43
C ARG A 327 -22.94 -4.44 -5.78
N ASN A 328 -23.94 -4.70 -4.95
CA ASN A 328 -25.32 -4.21 -5.16
C ASN A 328 -25.51 -2.70 -4.93
N LYS A 329 -24.46 -2.00 -4.49
CA LYS A 329 -24.47 -0.55 -4.27
C LYS A 329 -24.05 0.27 -5.48
N PHE A 330 -23.48 -0.38 -6.48
CA PHE A 330 -22.87 0.31 -7.62
C PHE A 330 -23.29 -0.37 -8.94
N PRO A 331 -23.29 0.37 -10.06
CA PRO A 331 -23.61 -0.19 -11.36
C PRO A 331 -22.67 -1.33 -11.77
N ASP A 332 -23.22 -2.36 -12.43
CA ASP A 332 -22.43 -3.45 -12.96
C ASP A 332 -21.36 -2.98 -13.94
N GLY A 333 -20.13 -3.47 -13.77
CA GLY A 333 -18.97 -3.12 -14.57
C GLY A 333 -18.16 -1.93 -14.04
N MET A 334 -18.66 -1.19 -13.04
CA MET A 334 -17.92 -0.09 -12.43
C MET A 334 -16.63 -0.57 -11.77
N GLY A 335 -16.66 -1.75 -11.12
CA GLY A 335 -15.47 -2.31 -10.48
C GLY A 335 -14.36 -2.62 -11.48
N ALA A 336 -14.66 -3.14 -12.66
CA ALA A 336 -13.65 -3.39 -13.70
C ALA A 336 -12.99 -2.09 -14.20
N ILE A 337 -13.77 -1.03 -14.39
CA ILE A 337 -13.26 0.28 -14.80
C ILE A 337 -12.34 0.85 -13.70
N ALA A 338 -12.77 0.76 -12.43
CA ALA A 338 -11.97 1.23 -11.30
C ALA A 338 -10.64 0.49 -11.19
N ARG A 339 -10.63 -0.85 -11.35
CA ARG A 339 -9.40 -1.67 -11.36
C ARG A 339 -8.42 -1.23 -12.44
N GLU A 340 -8.90 -0.97 -13.66
CA GLU A 340 -8.03 -0.51 -14.73
C GLU A 340 -7.44 0.86 -14.44
N ILE A 341 -8.24 1.81 -13.94
CA ILE A 341 -7.76 3.14 -13.58
C ILE A 341 -6.70 3.05 -12.49
N ILE A 342 -6.95 2.28 -11.42
CA ILE A 342 -6.01 2.11 -10.30
C ILE A 342 -4.72 1.43 -10.79
N ALA A 343 -4.82 0.38 -11.60
CA ALA A 343 -3.65 -0.32 -12.13
C ALA A 343 -2.76 0.54 -13.04
N LYS A 344 -3.29 1.62 -13.59
CA LYS A 344 -2.54 2.61 -14.38
C LYS A 344 -1.93 3.73 -13.53
N GLN A 345 -2.27 3.80 -12.24
CA GLN A 345 -1.87 4.86 -11.31
C GLN A 345 -1.01 4.35 -10.14
N LEU A 346 -0.22 3.30 -10.36
CA LEU A 346 0.57 2.69 -9.29
C LEU A 346 1.84 3.48 -8.92
N ASP A 347 2.37 4.29 -9.84
CA ASP A 347 3.62 5.02 -9.62
C ASP A 347 3.61 5.89 -8.36
N PRO A 348 2.58 6.72 -8.08
CA PRO A 348 2.55 7.51 -6.85
C PRO A 348 2.55 6.66 -5.57
N ALA A 349 1.92 5.47 -5.61
CA ALA A 349 1.93 4.58 -4.46
C ALA A 349 3.30 3.93 -4.24
N PHE A 350 3.99 3.54 -5.31
CA PHE A 350 5.36 3.02 -5.19
C PHE A 350 6.35 4.11 -4.79
N GLU A 351 6.19 5.34 -5.26
CA GLU A 351 7.01 6.48 -4.83
C GLU A 351 6.85 6.73 -3.31
N PHE A 352 5.62 6.68 -2.81
CA PHE A 352 5.36 6.80 -1.38
C PHE A 352 6.01 5.66 -0.57
N VAL A 353 5.87 4.40 -1.03
CA VAL A 353 6.51 3.25 -0.39
C VAL A 353 8.04 3.41 -0.36
N ASP A 354 8.65 3.76 -1.47
CA ASP A 354 10.09 3.98 -1.58
C ASP A 354 10.58 5.12 -0.67
N LYS A 355 9.82 6.21 -0.59
CA LYS A 355 10.08 7.32 0.34
C LYS A 355 10.07 6.85 1.80
N THR A 356 9.08 6.04 2.19
CA THR A 356 8.98 5.53 3.58
C THR A 356 10.09 4.54 3.91
N GLU A 357 10.50 3.69 2.97
CA GLU A 357 11.63 2.77 3.17
C GLU A 357 12.96 3.51 3.32
N ARG A 358 13.20 4.52 2.50
CA ARG A 358 14.41 5.36 2.56
C ARG A 358 14.47 6.25 3.81
N ALA A 359 13.32 6.58 4.39
CA ALA A 359 13.26 7.37 5.61
C ALA A 359 13.78 6.60 6.84
N ILE A 360 13.75 5.26 6.81
CA ILE A 360 14.27 4.43 7.90
C ILE A 360 15.80 4.54 7.95
N PRO A 361 16.40 5.02 9.06
CA PRO A 361 17.84 5.21 9.17
C PRO A 361 18.64 3.93 8.90
N ALA A 362 19.74 4.05 8.14
CA ALA A 362 20.59 2.94 7.74
C ALA A 362 21.12 2.10 8.93
N LYS A 363 21.27 2.70 10.11
CA LYS A 363 21.73 2.02 11.34
C LYS A 363 20.85 0.84 11.77
N TYR A 364 19.57 0.82 11.38
CA TYR A 364 18.65 -0.27 11.73
C TYR A 364 18.69 -1.42 10.75
N TRP A 365 19.12 -1.20 9.51
CA TRP A 365 19.16 -2.23 8.49
C TRP A 365 20.30 -3.21 8.71
N MET A 366 20.04 -4.48 8.39
CA MET A 366 21.01 -5.56 8.41
C MET A 366 20.87 -6.38 7.13
N ASP A 367 21.96 -6.48 6.36
CA ASP A 367 21.99 -7.30 5.16
C ASP A 367 21.97 -8.81 5.54
N ILE A 368 21.30 -9.58 4.69
CA ILE A 368 21.24 -11.03 4.82
C ILE A 368 22.35 -11.67 3.98
N ARG A 369 23.01 -12.69 4.53
CA ARG A 369 24.01 -13.49 3.78
C ARG A 369 23.30 -14.34 2.72
N ASP A 370 23.96 -14.62 1.59
CA ASP A 370 23.37 -15.38 0.48
C ASP A 370 22.91 -16.78 0.90
N ALA A 371 23.69 -17.46 1.75
CA ALA A 371 23.32 -18.76 2.28
C ALA A 371 22.01 -18.71 3.09
N GLU A 372 21.82 -17.67 3.89
CA GLU A 372 20.59 -17.48 4.68
C GLU A 372 19.41 -17.13 3.77
N ARG A 373 19.64 -16.31 2.73
CA ARG A 373 18.63 -15.99 1.72
C ARG A 373 18.02 -17.24 1.09
N ALA A 374 18.86 -18.20 0.70
CA ALA A 374 18.40 -19.48 0.14
C ALA A 374 17.52 -20.26 1.11
N GLY A 375 17.90 -20.26 2.41
CA GLY A 375 17.11 -20.88 3.48
C GLY A 375 15.72 -20.23 3.64
N TYR A 376 15.64 -18.90 3.64
CA TYR A 376 14.36 -18.18 3.70
C TYR A 376 13.48 -18.49 2.48
N LEU A 377 14.03 -18.45 1.27
CA LEU A 377 13.27 -18.76 0.04
C LEU A 377 12.70 -20.18 0.09
N LYS A 378 13.47 -21.18 0.55
CA LYS A 378 13.03 -22.57 0.67
C LYS A 378 11.85 -22.69 1.64
N ILE A 379 11.97 -22.14 2.86
CA ILE A 379 10.91 -22.22 3.88
C ILE A 379 9.65 -21.48 3.43
N MET A 380 9.78 -20.29 2.82
CA MET A 380 8.63 -19.57 2.30
C MET A 380 7.90 -20.34 1.20
N ARG A 381 8.65 -21.03 0.32
CA ARG A 381 8.05 -21.88 -0.70
C ARG A 381 7.32 -23.08 -0.09
N GLU A 382 7.92 -23.81 0.82
CA GLU A 382 7.30 -24.94 1.52
C GLU A 382 6.02 -24.50 2.23
N ALA A 383 6.05 -23.33 2.90
CA ALA A 383 4.89 -22.75 3.54
C ALA A 383 3.78 -22.42 2.52
N ARG A 384 4.11 -21.81 1.36
CA ARG A 384 3.11 -21.53 0.32
C ARG A 384 2.42 -22.80 -0.18
N ILE A 385 3.19 -23.83 -0.47
CA ILE A 385 2.66 -25.13 -0.94
C ILE A 385 1.71 -25.72 0.10
N GLN A 386 2.14 -25.77 1.37
CA GLN A 386 1.33 -26.30 2.45
C GLN A 386 0.05 -25.50 2.65
N MET A 387 0.16 -24.16 2.73
CA MET A 387 -1.00 -23.28 2.92
C MET A 387 -1.99 -23.34 1.75
N THR A 388 -1.50 -23.56 0.55
CA THR A 388 -2.36 -23.79 -0.64
C THR A 388 -3.08 -25.13 -0.54
N LYS A 389 -2.41 -26.21 -0.13
CA LYS A 389 -3.03 -27.53 0.09
C LYS A 389 -4.13 -27.47 1.16
N GLU A 390 -3.92 -26.68 2.20
CA GLU A 390 -4.87 -26.48 3.29
C GLU A 390 -5.98 -25.49 2.99
N GLY A 391 -5.96 -24.84 1.81
CA GLY A 391 -7.01 -23.91 1.35
C GLY A 391 -6.91 -22.49 1.93
N TYR A 392 -5.78 -22.12 2.56
CA TYR A 392 -5.55 -20.73 2.99
C TYR A 392 -5.20 -19.81 1.83
N TYR A 393 -4.45 -20.32 0.85
CA TYR A 393 -4.15 -19.61 -0.38
C TYR A 393 -4.93 -20.19 -1.55
N ASP A 394 -5.40 -19.32 -2.43
CA ASP A 394 -6.11 -19.70 -3.64
C ASP A 394 -5.12 -20.29 -4.68
N LYS A 395 -5.44 -21.49 -5.20
CA LYS A 395 -4.56 -22.21 -6.13
C LYS A 395 -4.34 -21.48 -7.45
N ASP A 396 -5.38 -20.81 -7.95
CA ASP A 396 -5.25 -20.10 -9.23
C ASP A 396 -4.36 -18.87 -9.07
N MET A 397 -4.50 -18.14 -7.94
CA MET A 397 -3.60 -17.04 -7.63
C MET A 397 -2.17 -17.54 -7.47
N MET A 398 -1.92 -18.64 -6.75
CA MET A 398 -0.55 -19.17 -6.60
C MET A 398 0.09 -19.47 -7.95
N ARG A 399 -0.64 -20.09 -8.88
CA ARG A 399 -0.16 -20.35 -10.26
C ARG A 399 0.16 -19.07 -11.02
N ILE A 400 -0.66 -18.01 -10.85
CA ILE A 400 -0.41 -16.70 -11.47
C ILE A 400 0.86 -16.09 -10.91
N LEU A 401 1.01 -16.07 -9.58
CA LEU A 401 2.18 -15.49 -8.92
C LEU A 401 3.47 -16.22 -9.30
N LYS A 402 3.42 -17.55 -9.41
CA LYS A 402 4.56 -18.34 -9.92
C LYS A 402 4.90 -17.98 -11.37
N LYS A 403 3.90 -17.87 -12.26
CA LYS A 403 4.13 -17.45 -13.66
C LYS A 403 4.78 -16.07 -13.73
N VAL A 404 4.35 -15.14 -12.88
CA VAL A 404 4.96 -13.80 -12.81
C VAL A 404 6.40 -13.88 -12.32
N ARG A 405 6.71 -14.63 -11.25
CA ARG A 405 8.10 -14.84 -10.80
C ARG A 405 8.97 -15.40 -11.92
N CYS A 406 8.50 -16.47 -12.56
CA CYS A 406 9.25 -17.15 -13.63
C CYS A 406 9.39 -16.34 -14.91
N SER A 407 8.47 -15.42 -15.20
CA SER A 407 8.61 -14.52 -16.34
C SER A 407 9.75 -13.51 -16.16
N GLN A 408 10.07 -13.15 -14.92
CA GLN A 408 11.15 -12.20 -14.59
C GLN A 408 12.47 -12.87 -14.22
N ASP A 409 12.42 -14.09 -13.68
CA ASP A 409 13.58 -14.91 -13.35
C ASP A 409 13.38 -16.36 -13.82
N PRO A 410 13.56 -16.63 -15.14
CA PRO A 410 13.37 -17.96 -15.70
C PRO A 410 14.35 -19.02 -15.15
N LYS A 411 15.47 -18.57 -14.54
CA LYS A 411 16.47 -19.46 -13.95
C LYS A 411 16.13 -19.89 -12.52
N ASN A 412 15.08 -19.33 -11.92
CA ASN A 412 14.64 -19.73 -10.60
C ASN A 412 14.23 -21.21 -10.60
N PHE A 413 14.77 -21.97 -9.65
CA PHE A 413 14.54 -23.41 -9.57
C PHE A 413 13.05 -23.79 -9.45
N GLU A 414 12.23 -22.94 -8.86
CA GLU A 414 10.78 -23.14 -8.73
C GLU A 414 10.08 -23.28 -10.09
N CYS A 415 10.67 -22.72 -11.16
CA CYS A 415 10.03 -22.65 -12.47
C CYS A 415 9.96 -24.00 -13.17
N SER A 416 10.85 -24.93 -12.84
CA SER A 416 10.86 -26.30 -13.34
C SER A 416 9.95 -27.26 -12.56
N LEU A 417 9.39 -26.84 -11.43
CA LEU A 417 8.58 -27.67 -10.55
C LEU A 417 7.09 -27.47 -10.84
N ASN A 418 6.26 -28.51 -10.60
CA ASN A 418 4.82 -28.50 -10.89
C ASN A 418 3.95 -28.57 -9.62
N ASP A 419 4.49 -28.20 -8.47
CA ASP A 419 3.87 -28.40 -7.16
C ASP A 419 3.25 -27.10 -6.56
N GLU A 420 3.29 -26.01 -7.31
CA GLU A 420 2.67 -24.71 -6.96
C GLU A 420 1.85 -24.17 -8.13
#